data_f4ea8663a18989f6f3624fe7444b4f20
#
_entry.id   f4ea8663a18989f6f3624fe7444b4f20
#
_cell.length_a   1.000
_cell.length_b   1.000
_cell.length_c   1.000
_cell.angle_alpha   90.00
_cell.angle_beta   90.00
_cell.angle_gamma   90.00
#
_symmetry.space_group_name_H-M   'P 1'
#
loop_
_entity.id
_entity.type
_entity.pdbx_description
1 polymer ?
#
loop_
_entity_poly.entity_id
_entity_poly.type
_entity_poly.pdbx_seq_one_letter_code
_entity_poly.pdbx_strand_id
1 'polypeptide(L)'
;MFEPLKNHPLVLEIRKKSDKLEDRMVFHQESHEFMKKMGELDFVSTVFETNLKDEGFLKRKWSNYEIPFLYVFENNHFYIKYHIFPPVESGDTEKAANIIHHHNNYILSSYTMFGPGYHTCQFGKEIVDNEDGTANMHLTKDFFHAKGEVNIVDSWEPHIVFNMSDTTTTLVLWSPDKKLMTDGLRNHPMIKPFKKIILNVIHALDMHKKIGVAPKDVKQYYVQDGKVIGMKESDYFGTYKEQIGEEVSNNYVQAICHFVQRMGYKNDDFVNQMLDRNDLPNAWRTWLPMLISNEPVPTLFGKEEINIPKKEIRLEDLRIAFSK
;
A
#
# COMPACT_ATOMS: atom_id res chain seq x y z
N MET A 1 4.63 -13.10 -7.68
CA MET A 1 3.16 -13.21 -7.83
C MET A 1 2.65 -14.09 -6.71
N PHE A 2 1.57 -13.69 -6.07
CA PHE A 2 0.92 -14.44 -4.99
C PHE A 2 -0.46 -14.91 -5.45
N GLU A 3 -0.59 -16.21 -5.74
CA GLU A 3 -1.80 -16.79 -6.35
C GLU A 3 -2.51 -17.89 -5.55
N PRO A 4 -2.20 -18.15 -4.26
CA PRO A 4 -2.83 -19.27 -3.55
C PRO A 4 -4.36 -19.18 -3.52
N LEU A 5 -4.91 -17.96 -3.45
CA LEU A 5 -6.36 -17.69 -3.44
C LEU A 5 -6.97 -17.46 -4.84
N LYS A 6 -6.25 -17.77 -5.92
CA LYS A 6 -6.71 -17.51 -7.30
C LYS A 6 -8.05 -18.16 -7.66
N ASN A 7 -8.43 -19.23 -6.99
CA ASN A 7 -9.68 -19.96 -7.19
C ASN A 7 -10.75 -19.61 -6.15
N HIS A 8 -10.45 -18.75 -5.17
CA HIS A 8 -11.46 -18.30 -4.23
C HIS A 8 -12.56 -17.51 -4.94
N PRO A 9 -13.88 -17.73 -4.67
CA PRO A 9 -14.96 -17.10 -5.43
C PRO A 9 -14.85 -15.58 -5.55
N LEU A 10 -14.52 -14.86 -4.47
CA LEU A 10 -14.37 -13.40 -4.49
C LEU A 10 -13.21 -12.95 -5.39
N VAL A 11 -12.07 -13.66 -5.36
CA VAL A 11 -10.91 -13.36 -6.20
C VAL A 11 -11.22 -13.66 -7.67
N LEU A 12 -11.92 -14.77 -7.95
CA LEU A 12 -12.36 -15.13 -9.30
C LEU A 12 -13.26 -14.06 -9.92
N GLU A 13 -14.18 -13.47 -9.16
CA GLU A 13 -15.06 -12.41 -9.67
C GLU A 13 -14.27 -11.15 -10.04
N ILE A 14 -13.32 -10.72 -9.19
CA ILE A 14 -12.45 -9.57 -9.54
C ILE A 14 -11.58 -9.90 -10.76
N ARG A 15 -11.05 -11.12 -10.88
CA ARG A 15 -10.29 -11.54 -12.06
C ARG A 15 -11.11 -11.48 -13.33
N LYS A 16 -12.34 -12.03 -13.32
CA LYS A 16 -13.26 -11.98 -14.45
C LYS A 16 -13.56 -10.53 -14.89
N LYS A 17 -13.73 -9.62 -13.91
CA LYS A 17 -13.92 -8.19 -14.20
C LYS A 17 -12.65 -7.59 -14.81
N SER A 18 -11.48 -7.87 -14.25
CA SER A 18 -10.21 -7.41 -14.79
C SER A 18 -9.98 -7.88 -16.22
N ASP A 19 -10.37 -9.13 -16.55
CA ASP A 19 -10.22 -9.69 -17.90
C ASP A 19 -11.22 -9.05 -18.89
N LYS A 20 -12.43 -8.74 -18.44
CA LYS A 20 -13.51 -8.23 -19.29
C LYS A 20 -13.45 -6.71 -19.51
N LEU A 21 -13.08 -5.94 -18.48
CA LEU A 21 -13.16 -4.48 -18.53
C LEU A 21 -11.83 -3.87 -18.99
N GLU A 22 -11.89 -3.14 -20.12
CA GLU A 22 -10.74 -2.37 -20.62
C GLU A 22 -10.51 -1.09 -19.83
N ASP A 23 -11.61 -0.39 -19.48
CA ASP A 23 -11.56 0.79 -18.63
C ASP A 23 -11.21 0.38 -17.20
N ARG A 24 -10.03 0.77 -16.75
CA ARG A 24 -9.51 0.38 -15.45
C ARG A 24 -10.20 1.13 -14.30
N MET A 25 -10.71 2.32 -14.52
CA MET A 25 -11.51 3.04 -13.53
C MET A 25 -12.84 2.31 -13.28
N VAL A 26 -13.52 1.88 -14.34
CA VAL A 26 -14.74 1.05 -14.24
C VAL A 26 -14.45 -0.28 -13.55
N PHE A 27 -13.31 -0.91 -13.87
CA PHE A 27 -12.87 -2.13 -13.18
C PHE A 27 -12.75 -1.92 -11.66
N HIS A 28 -12.14 -0.82 -11.24
CA HIS A 28 -12.02 -0.47 -9.83
C HIS A 28 -13.39 -0.26 -9.19
N GLN A 29 -14.25 0.56 -9.78
CA GLN A 29 -15.59 0.83 -9.27
C GLN A 29 -16.44 -0.44 -9.13
N GLU A 30 -16.45 -1.30 -10.15
CA GLU A 30 -17.19 -2.56 -10.11
C GLU A 30 -16.61 -3.61 -9.16
N SER A 31 -15.39 -3.41 -8.65
CA SER A 31 -14.74 -4.31 -7.68
C SER A 31 -15.10 -3.99 -6.24
N HIS A 32 -15.67 -2.81 -5.93
CA HIS A 32 -15.90 -2.35 -4.56
C HIS A 32 -16.74 -3.29 -3.71
N GLU A 33 -17.82 -3.84 -4.24
CA GLU A 33 -18.67 -4.78 -3.48
C GLU A 33 -17.95 -6.08 -3.11
N PHE A 34 -17.02 -6.54 -3.95
CA PHE A 34 -16.19 -7.70 -3.62
C PHE A 34 -15.13 -7.34 -2.58
N MET A 35 -14.56 -6.12 -2.65
CA MET A 35 -13.62 -5.63 -1.64
C MET A 35 -14.28 -5.55 -0.26
N LYS A 36 -15.53 -5.09 -0.17
CA LYS A 36 -16.27 -5.06 1.10
C LYS A 36 -16.44 -6.46 1.69
N LYS A 37 -16.84 -7.44 0.87
CA LYS A 37 -16.95 -8.85 1.29
C LYS A 37 -15.61 -9.46 1.71
N MET A 38 -14.51 -9.06 1.07
CA MET A 38 -13.16 -9.45 1.47
C MET A 38 -12.74 -8.86 2.81
N GLY A 39 -13.42 -7.84 3.32
CA GLY A 39 -13.22 -7.28 4.66
C GLY A 39 -13.87 -8.07 5.79
N GLU A 40 -14.63 -9.12 5.51
CA GLU A 40 -15.29 -9.95 6.51
C GLU A 40 -14.30 -10.93 7.18
N LEU A 41 -14.56 -11.26 8.46
CA LEU A 41 -13.67 -12.08 9.28
C LEU A 41 -13.29 -13.42 8.63
N ASP A 42 -14.25 -14.14 8.05
CA ASP A 42 -14.00 -15.47 7.47
C ASP A 42 -12.99 -15.39 6.31
N PHE A 43 -13.09 -14.34 5.48
CA PHE A 43 -12.16 -14.16 4.41
C PHE A 43 -10.79 -13.67 4.92
N VAL A 44 -10.76 -12.78 5.90
CA VAL A 44 -9.51 -12.33 6.56
C VAL A 44 -8.77 -13.52 7.17
N SER A 45 -9.49 -14.41 7.86
CA SER A 45 -8.92 -15.64 8.44
C SER A 45 -8.32 -16.54 7.36
N THR A 46 -9.05 -16.73 6.26
CA THR A 46 -8.56 -17.51 5.11
C THR A 46 -7.29 -16.89 4.52
N VAL A 47 -7.25 -15.57 4.38
CA VAL A 47 -6.07 -14.84 3.86
C VAL A 47 -4.88 -14.99 4.82
N PHE A 48 -5.10 -14.80 6.12
CA PHE A 48 -4.04 -14.93 7.13
C PHE A 48 -3.40 -16.32 7.08
N GLU A 49 -4.21 -17.38 7.17
CA GLU A 49 -3.71 -18.76 7.12
C GLU A 49 -3.02 -19.10 5.80
N THR A 50 -3.53 -18.57 4.68
CA THR A 50 -2.92 -18.77 3.37
C THR A 50 -1.55 -18.12 3.27
N ASN A 51 -1.37 -16.91 3.82
CA ASN A 51 -0.08 -16.25 3.87
C ASN A 51 0.93 -17.04 4.74
N LEU A 52 0.50 -17.56 5.89
CA LEU A 52 1.39 -18.34 6.74
C LEU A 52 1.78 -19.70 6.14
N LYS A 53 0.95 -20.26 5.25
CA LYS A 53 1.28 -21.48 4.49
C LYS A 53 2.25 -21.23 3.33
N ASP A 54 2.36 -19.98 2.86
CA ASP A 54 3.29 -19.61 1.80
C ASP A 54 4.70 -19.36 2.37
N GLU A 55 5.65 -20.20 1.95
CA GLU A 55 7.04 -20.11 2.44
C GLU A 55 7.71 -18.77 2.13
N GLY A 56 7.37 -18.16 0.98
CA GLY A 56 7.92 -16.88 0.57
C GLY A 56 7.45 -15.75 1.47
N PHE A 57 6.19 -15.79 1.90
CA PHE A 57 5.65 -14.83 2.85
C PHE A 57 6.15 -15.11 4.27
N LEU A 58 6.09 -16.35 4.73
CA LEU A 58 6.47 -16.75 6.08
C LEU A 58 7.90 -16.33 6.42
N LYS A 59 8.82 -16.52 5.47
CA LYS A 59 10.26 -16.20 5.60
C LYS A 59 10.65 -14.85 5.02
N ARG A 60 9.65 -13.97 4.77
CA ARG A 60 9.90 -12.66 4.21
C ARG A 60 10.78 -11.81 5.13
N LYS A 61 11.78 -11.18 4.53
CA LYS A 61 12.54 -10.12 5.18
C LYS A 61 11.82 -8.79 4.90
N TRP A 62 11.33 -8.20 5.96
CA TRP A 62 10.60 -6.94 5.87
C TRP A 62 11.54 -5.76 5.85
N SER A 63 11.16 -4.73 5.09
CA SER A 63 11.81 -3.44 5.05
C SER A 63 10.95 -2.40 5.77
N ASN A 64 11.56 -1.48 6.51
CA ASN A 64 10.87 -0.37 7.15
C ASN A 64 10.28 0.67 6.18
N TYR A 65 10.48 0.51 4.88
CA TYR A 65 9.78 1.25 3.83
C TYR A 65 8.39 0.70 3.53
N GLU A 66 8.16 -0.55 3.87
CA GLU A 66 6.89 -1.20 3.58
C GLU A 66 5.89 -0.93 4.71
N ILE A 67 4.62 -0.82 4.37
CA ILE A 67 3.52 -0.91 5.33
C ILE A 67 3.30 -2.40 5.62
N PRO A 68 3.10 -2.83 6.88
CA PRO A 68 2.72 -4.21 7.18
C PRO A 68 1.51 -4.65 6.36
N PHE A 69 1.56 -5.82 5.74
CA PHE A 69 0.49 -6.27 4.85
C PHE A 69 0.28 -7.78 4.85
N LEU A 70 -0.90 -8.20 4.37
CA LEU A 70 -1.19 -9.58 3.96
C LEU A 70 -1.55 -9.59 2.48
N TYR A 71 -1.02 -10.54 1.73
CA TYR A 71 -1.39 -10.76 0.33
C TYR A 71 -2.75 -11.44 0.23
N VAL A 72 -3.64 -10.89 -0.58
CA VAL A 72 -4.87 -11.57 -1.03
C VAL A 72 -4.61 -12.22 -2.38
N PHE A 73 -4.11 -11.43 -3.34
CA PHE A 73 -3.85 -11.91 -4.70
C PHE A 73 -2.88 -10.96 -5.41
N GLU A 74 -2.03 -11.50 -6.28
CA GLU A 74 -1.13 -10.71 -7.13
C GLU A 74 -0.88 -11.42 -8.46
N ASN A 75 -1.17 -10.73 -9.56
CA ASN A 75 -0.77 -11.09 -10.90
C ASN A 75 -0.20 -9.88 -11.66
N ASN A 76 -0.02 -9.99 -12.98
CA ASN A 76 0.53 -8.90 -13.79
C ASN A 76 -0.48 -7.74 -14.02
N HIS A 77 -1.78 -7.98 -13.84
CA HIS A 77 -2.84 -7.02 -14.16
C HIS A 77 -3.31 -6.21 -12.96
N PHE A 78 -3.23 -6.80 -11.77
CA PHE A 78 -3.60 -6.16 -10.52
C PHE A 78 -3.09 -6.94 -9.33
N TYR A 79 -3.08 -6.28 -8.17
CA TYR A 79 -2.89 -6.96 -6.89
C TYR A 79 -3.85 -6.44 -5.81
N ILE A 80 -4.11 -7.30 -4.84
CA ILE A 80 -4.95 -7.02 -3.69
C ILE A 80 -4.17 -7.37 -2.42
N LYS A 81 -4.14 -6.43 -1.46
CA LYS A 81 -3.47 -6.60 -0.17
C LYS A 81 -4.29 -5.96 0.94
N TYR A 82 -4.16 -6.46 2.15
CA TYR A 82 -4.48 -5.69 3.35
C TYR A 82 -3.26 -4.87 3.74
N HIS A 83 -3.39 -3.56 3.85
CA HIS A 83 -2.39 -2.68 4.43
C HIS A 83 -2.79 -2.35 5.87
N ILE A 84 -1.90 -2.61 6.81
CA ILE A 84 -2.13 -2.44 8.24
C ILE A 84 -1.34 -1.23 8.70
N PHE A 85 -2.04 -0.15 9.01
CA PHE A 85 -1.44 1.10 9.47
C PHE A 85 -1.47 1.14 10.98
N PRO A 86 -0.32 1.08 11.66
CA PRO A 86 -0.25 1.31 13.10
C PRO A 86 -0.52 2.78 13.43
N PRO A 87 -1.10 3.09 14.62
CA PRO A 87 -1.19 4.46 15.09
C PRO A 87 0.20 5.01 15.44
N VAL A 88 0.31 6.33 15.58
CA VAL A 88 1.50 6.96 16.17
C VAL A 88 1.34 7.08 17.67
N GLU A 89 2.45 7.05 18.42
CA GLU A 89 2.42 7.03 19.88
C GLU A 89 1.81 8.31 20.47
N SER A 90 2.02 9.47 19.85
CA SER A 90 1.42 10.74 20.26
C SER A 90 -0.11 10.78 20.11
N GLY A 91 -0.68 9.93 19.25
CA GLY A 91 -2.10 9.96 18.90
C GLY A 91 -2.50 11.18 18.06
N ASP A 92 -1.55 11.97 17.55
CA ASP A 92 -1.82 13.19 16.78
C ASP A 92 -2.24 12.87 15.36
N THR A 93 -3.54 12.81 15.12
CA THR A 93 -4.15 12.49 13.82
C THR A 93 -4.15 13.65 12.82
N GLU A 94 -3.76 14.85 13.26
CA GLU A 94 -3.65 16.01 12.39
C GLU A 94 -2.26 16.15 11.76
N LYS A 95 -1.36 15.23 12.04
CA LYS A 95 -0.03 15.16 11.44
C LYS A 95 0.11 14.06 10.40
N ALA A 96 0.95 14.31 9.42
CA ALA A 96 1.40 13.35 8.44
C ALA A 96 2.89 13.46 8.19
N ALA A 97 3.48 12.40 7.64
CA ALA A 97 4.76 12.54 6.98
C ALA A 97 4.65 13.58 5.85
N ASN A 98 5.56 14.56 5.81
CA ASN A 98 5.48 15.66 4.85
C ASN A 98 5.87 15.21 3.44
N ILE A 99 5.06 14.33 2.87
CA ILE A 99 5.20 13.90 1.48
C ILE A 99 3.83 13.77 0.82
N ILE A 100 3.66 14.48 -0.28
CA ILE A 100 2.53 14.35 -1.19
C ILE A 100 3.00 13.47 -2.33
N HIS A 101 2.54 12.22 -2.36
CA HIS A 101 3.01 11.21 -3.30
C HIS A 101 1.89 10.76 -4.26
N HIS A 102 2.28 10.21 -5.39
CA HIS A 102 1.38 9.56 -6.32
C HIS A 102 1.88 8.15 -6.67
N HIS A 103 1.00 7.32 -7.19
CA HIS A 103 1.30 5.93 -7.53
C HIS A 103 1.63 5.74 -9.02
N ASN A 104 2.20 6.76 -9.67
CA ASN A 104 2.53 6.74 -11.09
C ASN A 104 1.31 6.36 -11.93
N ASN A 105 1.47 5.44 -12.85
CA ASN A 105 0.42 4.94 -13.73
C ASN A 105 -0.48 3.87 -13.09
N TYR A 106 -0.58 3.82 -11.76
CA TYR A 106 -1.45 2.89 -11.06
C TYR A 106 -2.67 3.60 -10.47
N ILE A 107 -3.82 2.99 -10.63
CA ILE A 107 -5.06 3.34 -9.92
C ILE A 107 -5.10 2.51 -8.64
N LEU A 108 -5.48 3.15 -7.55
CA LEU A 108 -5.65 2.56 -6.23
C LEU A 108 -7.10 2.68 -5.79
N SER A 109 -7.77 1.55 -5.49
CA SER A 109 -8.95 1.56 -4.62
C SER A 109 -8.54 1.15 -3.22
N SER A 110 -9.00 1.89 -2.23
CA SER A 110 -8.74 1.64 -0.81
C SER A 110 -10.07 1.53 -0.07
N TYR A 111 -10.34 0.39 0.55
CA TYR A 111 -11.50 0.14 1.41
C TYR A 111 -11.06 0.08 2.86
N THR A 112 -11.48 1.02 3.70
CA THR A 112 -11.19 1.00 5.14
C THR A 112 -12.08 -0.02 5.83
N MET A 113 -11.51 -1.21 6.06
CA MET A 113 -12.26 -2.36 6.58
C MET A 113 -12.24 -2.47 8.11
N PHE A 114 -11.18 -1.96 8.75
CA PHE A 114 -10.96 -2.07 10.19
C PHE A 114 -10.34 -0.79 10.75
N GLY A 115 -10.64 -0.48 12.01
CA GLY A 115 -10.15 0.70 12.71
C GLY A 115 -11.00 1.96 12.45
N PRO A 116 -10.57 3.12 12.95
CA PRO A 116 -11.34 4.36 12.85
C PRO A 116 -11.34 4.96 11.44
N GLY A 117 -10.32 4.69 10.64
CA GLY A 117 -10.03 5.42 9.42
C GLY A 117 -8.94 6.47 9.62
N TYR A 118 -8.80 7.38 8.65
CA TYR A 118 -7.76 8.41 8.62
C TYR A 118 -8.17 9.61 7.77
N HIS A 119 -7.56 10.74 8.06
CA HIS A 119 -7.70 11.92 7.22
C HIS A 119 -6.80 11.79 5.99
N THR A 120 -7.30 12.24 4.82
CA THR A 120 -6.53 12.23 3.58
C THR A 120 -6.89 13.44 2.71
N CYS A 121 -5.88 13.93 1.99
CA CYS A 121 -6.06 14.97 0.98
C CYS A 121 -5.60 14.43 -0.37
N GLN A 122 -6.36 14.75 -1.43
CA GLN A 122 -6.04 14.42 -2.82
C GLN A 122 -5.89 15.70 -3.62
N PHE A 123 -5.01 15.67 -4.61
CA PHE A 123 -4.65 16.84 -5.42
C PHE A 123 -4.88 16.55 -6.89
N GLY A 124 -5.10 17.62 -7.68
CA GLY A 124 -5.27 17.50 -9.12
C GLY A 124 -4.02 16.95 -9.81
N LYS A 125 -4.22 16.23 -10.90
CA LYS A 125 -3.14 15.65 -11.71
C LYS A 125 -2.35 16.69 -12.50
N GLU A 126 -2.92 17.89 -12.68
CA GLU A 126 -2.28 18.99 -13.36
C GLU A 126 -1.30 19.66 -12.40
N ILE A 127 -0.04 19.27 -12.52
CA ILE A 127 1.04 19.83 -11.71
C ILE A 127 1.96 20.61 -12.64
N VAL A 128 2.22 21.86 -12.29
CA VAL A 128 3.14 22.73 -13.02
C VAL A 128 4.39 22.91 -12.18
N ASP A 129 5.48 22.28 -12.62
CA ASP A 129 6.80 22.50 -12.03
C ASP A 129 7.37 23.83 -12.51
N ASN A 130 7.83 24.68 -11.59
CA ASN A 130 8.47 25.94 -11.86
C ASN A 130 10.01 25.77 -11.94
N GLU A 131 10.68 26.73 -12.58
CA GLU A 131 12.14 26.72 -12.74
C GLU A 131 12.90 26.85 -11.39
N ASP A 132 12.25 27.46 -10.38
CA ASP A 132 12.82 27.62 -9.04
C ASP A 132 12.70 26.35 -8.15
N GLY A 133 12.21 25.24 -8.71
CA GLY A 133 12.00 23.98 -8.00
C GLY A 133 10.67 23.89 -7.23
N THR A 134 9.88 24.96 -7.24
CA THR A 134 8.51 24.91 -6.69
C THR A 134 7.55 24.23 -7.67
N ALA A 135 6.39 23.83 -7.19
CA ALA A 135 5.32 23.28 -8.03
C ALA A 135 3.97 23.92 -7.68
N ASN A 136 3.13 24.10 -8.69
CA ASN A 136 1.75 24.50 -8.52
C ASN A 136 0.87 23.25 -8.67
N MET A 137 0.06 22.98 -7.69
CA MET A 137 -1.00 21.95 -7.70
C MET A 137 -2.20 22.48 -6.91
N HIS A 138 -3.36 21.88 -7.07
CA HIS A 138 -4.56 22.30 -6.35
C HIS A 138 -5.13 21.13 -5.54
N LEU A 139 -5.65 21.43 -4.37
CA LEU A 139 -6.35 20.49 -3.50
C LEU A 139 -7.73 20.20 -4.11
N THR A 140 -8.00 18.92 -4.39
CA THR A 140 -9.29 18.48 -4.98
C THR A 140 -10.22 17.88 -3.95
N LYS A 141 -9.68 17.19 -2.95
CA LYS A 141 -10.43 16.56 -1.88
C LYS A 141 -9.70 16.68 -0.56
N ASP A 142 -10.44 16.95 0.49
CA ASP A 142 -10.01 17.02 1.88
C ASP A 142 -11.10 16.35 2.72
N PHE A 143 -10.86 15.13 3.20
CA PHE A 143 -11.90 14.35 3.87
C PHE A 143 -11.33 13.27 4.81
N PHE A 144 -12.19 12.82 5.71
CA PHE A 144 -11.90 11.67 6.56
C PHE A 144 -12.40 10.38 5.89
N HIS A 145 -11.48 9.46 5.59
CA HIS A 145 -11.78 8.16 4.99
C HIS A 145 -12.18 7.18 6.09
N ALA A 146 -13.44 7.14 6.41
CA ALA A 146 -14.00 6.37 7.52
C ALA A 146 -14.07 4.87 7.25
N LYS A 147 -14.23 4.09 8.32
CA LYS A 147 -14.52 2.65 8.20
C LYS A 147 -15.77 2.42 7.36
N GLY A 148 -15.70 1.44 6.46
CA GLY A 148 -16.79 1.06 5.55
C GLY A 148 -16.79 1.80 4.22
N GLU A 149 -15.97 2.84 4.07
CA GLU A 149 -15.88 3.64 2.85
C GLU A 149 -14.83 3.09 1.89
N VAL A 150 -15.05 3.34 0.61
CA VAL A 150 -14.09 3.08 -0.47
C VAL A 150 -13.68 4.41 -1.09
N ASN A 151 -12.39 4.65 -1.15
CA ASN A 151 -11.79 5.76 -1.87
C ASN A 151 -11.04 5.27 -3.10
N ILE A 152 -11.07 6.04 -4.18
CA ILE A 152 -10.25 5.82 -5.37
C ILE A 152 -9.27 6.98 -5.50
N VAL A 153 -8.00 6.63 -5.66
CA VAL A 153 -6.93 7.52 -6.09
C VAL A 153 -6.58 7.13 -7.52
N ASP A 154 -6.76 8.05 -8.45
CA ASP A 154 -6.50 7.78 -9.87
C ASP A 154 -4.99 7.77 -10.17
N SER A 155 -4.61 7.25 -11.33
CA SER A 155 -3.21 7.29 -11.78
C SER A 155 -2.70 8.74 -11.82
N TRP A 156 -1.47 8.97 -11.35
CA TRP A 156 -0.84 10.29 -11.27
C TRP A 156 -1.53 11.29 -10.34
N GLU A 157 -2.57 10.91 -9.62
CA GLU A 157 -3.25 11.75 -8.64
C GLU A 157 -2.45 11.78 -7.33
N PRO A 158 -1.85 12.93 -6.94
CA PRO A 158 -1.12 13.02 -5.70
C PRO A 158 -2.05 13.00 -4.51
N HIS A 159 -1.57 12.44 -3.40
CA HIS A 159 -2.31 12.41 -2.15
C HIS A 159 -1.37 12.35 -0.95
N ILE A 160 -1.92 12.66 0.21
CA ILE A 160 -1.27 12.54 1.51
C ILE A 160 -2.22 11.89 2.50
N VAL A 161 -1.70 11.02 3.35
CA VAL A 161 -2.45 10.30 4.37
C VAL A 161 -1.94 10.72 5.73
N PHE A 162 -2.85 11.12 6.61
CA PHE A 162 -2.54 11.56 7.96
C PHE A 162 -2.52 10.38 8.93
N ASN A 163 -1.90 10.58 10.09
CA ASN A 163 -1.75 9.56 11.11
C ASN A 163 -3.10 9.04 11.61
N MET A 164 -3.12 7.77 12.01
CA MET A 164 -4.30 7.10 12.55
C MET A 164 -4.31 7.18 14.07
N SER A 165 -5.51 7.33 14.67
CA SER A 165 -5.68 7.31 16.13
C SER A 165 -5.60 5.90 16.73
N ASP A 166 -5.83 4.88 15.93
CA ASP A 166 -5.75 3.46 16.29
C ASP A 166 -5.37 2.65 15.05
N THR A 167 -4.96 1.39 15.23
CA THR A 167 -4.67 0.49 14.11
C THR A 167 -5.80 0.52 13.10
N THR A 168 -5.47 0.94 11.90
CA THR A 168 -6.40 1.01 10.77
C THR A 168 -5.93 0.08 9.66
N THR A 169 -6.85 -0.73 9.12
CA THR A 169 -6.52 -1.62 8.01
C THR A 169 -7.38 -1.31 6.80
N THR A 170 -6.72 -1.14 5.67
CA THR A 170 -7.37 -0.98 4.38
C THR A 170 -7.12 -2.17 3.49
N LEU A 171 -8.15 -2.62 2.80
CA LEU A 171 -8.00 -3.51 1.66
C LEU A 171 -7.74 -2.65 0.43
N VAL A 172 -6.62 -2.87 -0.22
CA VAL A 172 -6.21 -2.11 -1.41
C VAL A 172 -6.26 -3.00 -2.64
N LEU A 173 -6.82 -2.44 -3.72
CA LEU A 173 -6.77 -2.97 -5.07
C LEU A 173 -5.97 -2.00 -5.92
N TRP A 174 -4.89 -2.49 -6.52
CA TRP A 174 -4.02 -1.72 -7.41
C TRP A 174 -4.00 -2.33 -8.79
N SER A 175 -4.13 -1.50 -9.80
CA SER A 175 -3.90 -1.93 -11.18
C SER A 175 -3.26 -0.81 -11.99
N PRO A 176 -2.51 -1.13 -13.07
CA PRO A 176 -2.14 -0.12 -14.05
C PRO A 176 -3.38 0.57 -14.60
N ASP A 177 -3.27 1.85 -14.99
CA ASP A 177 -4.34 2.64 -15.61
C ASP A 177 -4.76 2.14 -17.00
N LYS A 178 -3.93 1.27 -17.60
CA LYS A 178 -4.20 0.60 -18.89
C LYS A 178 -3.88 -0.87 -18.77
N LYS A 179 -4.66 -1.71 -19.43
CA LYS A 179 -4.28 -3.11 -19.60
C LYS A 179 -2.94 -3.18 -20.34
N LEU A 180 -2.01 -3.90 -19.76
CA LEU A 180 -0.70 -4.11 -20.35
C LEU A 180 -0.85 -5.07 -21.54
N MET A 181 -0.85 -4.54 -22.76
CA MET A 181 -0.86 -5.34 -24.00
C MET A 181 0.39 -6.24 -24.15
N THR A 182 1.38 -6.03 -23.29
CA THR A 182 2.71 -6.64 -23.40
C THR A 182 2.98 -7.77 -22.41
N ASP A 183 1.97 -8.29 -21.71
CA ASP A 183 2.21 -9.30 -20.65
C ASP A 183 2.89 -10.56 -21.18
N GLY A 184 2.51 -11.03 -22.37
CA GLY A 184 3.19 -12.15 -23.04
C GLY A 184 4.65 -11.86 -23.40
N LEU A 185 4.94 -10.61 -23.76
CA LEU A 185 6.29 -10.16 -24.13
C LEU A 185 7.17 -9.88 -22.91
N ARG A 186 6.61 -9.24 -21.88
CA ARG A 186 7.36 -8.79 -20.67
C ARG A 186 7.96 -9.94 -19.86
N ASN A 187 7.29 -11.09 -19.86
CA ASN A 187 7.71 -12.29 -19.14
C ASN A 187 8.27 -13.38 -20.05
N HIS A 188 8.40 -13.11 -21.35
CA HIS A 188 8.95 -14.08 -22.29
C HIS A 188 10.42 -14.35 -21.98
N PRO A 189 10.86 -15.62 -21.83
CA PRO A 189 12.23 -15.98 -21.44
C PRO A 189 13.32 -15.33 -22.30
N MET A 190 13.05 -15.16 -23.61
CA MET A 190 13.99 -14.51 -24.54
C MET A 190 14.10 -13.00 -24.37
N ILE A 191 13.09 -12.33 -23.81
CA ILE A 191 13.05 -10.87 -23.63
C ILE A 191 13.61 -10.46 -22.26
N LYS A 192 13.48 -11.34 -21.27
CA LYS A 192 13.93 -11.09 -19.90
C LYS A 192 15.38 -10.57 -19.81
N PRO A 193 16.38 -11.11 -20.54
CA PRO A 193 17.76 -10.62 -20.51
C PRO A 193 17.91 -9.19 -21.08
N PHE A 194 17.03 -8.81 -22.01
CA PHE A 194 17.09 -7.51 -22.69
C PHE A 194 16.18 -6.45 -22.06
N LYS A 195 15.48 -6.78 -20.98
CA LYS A 195 14.49 -5.90 -20.35
C LYS A 195 15.05 -4.49 -20.04
N LYS A 196 16.29 -4.40 -19.53
CA LYS A 196 16.92 -3.11 -19.21
C LYS A 196 17.19 -2.28 -20.48
N ILE A 197 17.62 -2.92 -21.56
CA ILE A 197 17.89 -2.26 -22.83
C ILE A 197 16.57 -1.77 -23.44
N ILE A 198 15.55 -2.61 -23.46
CA ILE A 198 14.23 -2.27 -23.99
C ILE A 198 13.62 -1.10 -23.20
N LEU A 199 13.72 -1.10 -21.88
CA LEU A 199 13.24 0.01 -21.03
C LEU A 199 13.98 1.30 -21.35
N ASN A 200 15.31 1.27 -21.52
CA ASN A 200 16.08 2.45 -21.87
C ASN A 200 15.67 3.01 -23.25
N VAL A 201 15.40 2.16 -24.23
CA VAL A 201 14.90 2.57 -25.56
C VAL A 201 13.51 3.19 -25.45
N ILE A 202 12.61 2.58 -24.67
CA ILE A 202 11.27 3.09 -24.43
C ILE A 202 11.32 4.49 -23.80
N HIS A 203 12.20 4.71 -22.83
CA HIS A 203 12.40 6.02 -22.21
C HIS A 203 13.05 7.02 -23.17
N ALA A 204 14.05 6.61 -23.92
CA ALA A 204 14.72 7.48 -24.91
C ALA A 204 13.78 7.97 -26.01
N LEU A 205 12.77 7.16 -26.37
CA LEU A 205 11.76 7.50 -27.36
C LEU A 205 10.48 8.13 -26.78
N ASP A 206 10.47 8.45 -25.49
CA ASP A 206 9.31 8.98 -24.74
C ASP A 206 8.01 8.14 -24.91
N MET A 207 8.17 6.85 -25.19
CA MET A 207 7.04 5.93 -25.39
C MET A 207 6.45 5.39 -24.09
N HIS A 208 7.10 5.65 -22.95
CA HIS A 208 6.71 5.09 -21.66
C HIS A 208 5.25 5.37 -21.29
N LYS A 209 4.73 6.59 -21.55
CA LYS A 209 3.33 6.94 -21.33
C LYS A 209 2.34 6.16 -22.19
N LYS A 210 2.74 5.82 -23.44
CA LYS A 210 1.87 5.10 -24.38
C LYS A 210 1.73 3.61 -24.03
N ILE A 211 2.78 3.02 -23.45
CA ILE A 211 2.85 1.57 -23.18
C ILE A 211 2.72 1.23 -21.69
N GLY A 212 2.36 2.21 -20.84
CA GLY A 212 2.12 2.00 -19.40
C GLY A 212 3.39 1.68 -18.60
N VAL A 213 4.55 2.16 -19.02
CA VAL A 213 5.80 2.05 -18.27
C VAL A 213 5.98 3.32 -17.45
N ALA A 214 6.33 3.19 -16.18
CA ALA A 214 6.62 4.34 -15.32
C ALA A 214 7.80 5.16 -15.88
N PRO A 215 7.77 6.50 -15.80
CA PRO A 215 8.89 7.34 -16.20
C PRO A 215 10.13 7.05 -15.36
N LYS A 216 11.30 7.42 -15.88
CA LYS A 216 12.59 7.15 -15.23
C LYS A 216 12.83 8.08 -14.02
N ASP A 217 12.33 9.30 -14.09
CA ASP A 217 12.46 10.32 -13.06
C ASP A 217 11.06 10.72 -12.57
N VAL A 218 10.58 10.02 -11.54
CA VAL A 218 9.32 10.35 -10.87
C VAL A 218 9.60 11.39 -9.81
N LYS A 219 8.75 12.41 -9.71
CA LYS A 219 8.79 13.41 -8.65
C LYS A 219 7.74 13.08 -7.59
N GLN A 220 8.10 13.31 -6.35
CA GLN A 220 7.20 13.43 -5.23
C GLN A 220 7.23 14.88 -4.74
N TYR A 221 6.27 15.29 -3.93
CA TYR A 221 6.13 16.66 -3.52
C TYR A 221 6.08 16.78 -2.00
N TYR A 222 6.46 17.94 -1.47
CA TYR A 222 6.30 18.24 -0.05
C TYR A 222 6.06 19.74 0.13
N VAL A 223 5.52 20.12 1.28
CA VAL A 223 5.29 21.53 1.61
C VAL A 223 6.42 22.05 2.48
N GLN A 224 7.00 23.17 2.09
CA GLN A 224 8.00 23.89 2.86
C GLN A 224 7.74 25.40 2.75
N ASP A 225 7.66 26.07 3.90
CA ASP A 225 7.43 27.51 4.01
C ASP A 225 6.22 28.00 3.19
N GLY A 226 5.13 27.20 3.22
CA GLY A 226 3.89 27.47 2.49
C GLY A 226 3.99 27.32 0.97
N LYS A 227 5.06 26.71 0.46
CA LYS A 227 5.24 26.37 -0.96
C LYS A 227 5.33 24.87 -1.16
N VAL A 228 4.86 24.40 -2.30
CA VAL A 228 5.04 23.02 -2.74
C VAL A 228 6.37 22.90 -3.46
N ILE A 229 7.19 21.96 -3.07
CA ILE A 229 8.51 21.69 -3.65
C ILE A 229 8.51 20.30 -4.28
N GLY A 230 8.97 20.19 -5.52
CA GLY A 230 9.16 18.91 -6.20
C GLY A 230 10.49 18.26 -5.83
N MET A 231 10.48 16.98 -5.51
CA MET A 231 11.66 16.18 -5.21
C MET A 231 11.67 14.91 -6.05
N LYS A 232 12.82 14.55 -6.60
CA LYS A 232 12.93 13.24 -7.28
C LYS A 232 12.71 12.10 -6.30
N GLU A 233 12.00 11.06 -6.73
CA GLU A 233 11.73 9.87 -5.90
C GLU A 233 13.03 9.21 -5.44
N SER A 234 14.07 9.20 -6.29
CA SER A 234 15.40 8.71 -5.92
C SER A 234 16.05 9.48 -4.76
N ASP A 235 15.82 10.79 -4.70
CA ASP A 235 16.37 11.65 -3.66
C ASP A 235 15.59 11.45 -2.35
N TYR A 236 14.28 11.27 -2.43
CA TYR A 236 13.44 10.91 -1.29
C TYR A 236 13.91 9.60 -0.64
N PHE A 237 14.04 8.52 -1.42
CA PHE A 237 14.52 7.24 -0.91
C PHE A 237 15.99 7.30 -0.49
N GLY A 238 16.81 8.16 -1.11
CA GLY A 238 18.19 8.38 -0.72
C GLY A 238 18.36 9.05 0.65
N THR A 239 17.37 9.83 1.11
CA THR A 239 17.38 10.47 2.43
C THR A 239 16.91 9.55 3.55
N TYR A 240 16.20 8.49 3.20
CA TYR A 240 15.66 7.51 4.14
C TYR A 240 16.52 6.26 4.19
N LYS A 241 17.09 5.94 5.35
CA LYS A 241 17.91 4.75 5.49
C LYS A 241 17.03 3.50 5.63
N GLU A 242 17.05 2.66 4.60
CA GLU A 242 16.39 1.36 4.65
C GLU A 242 16.98 0.48 5.76
N GLN A 243 16.10 -0.09 6.57
CA GLN A 243 16.44 -1.06 7.59
C GLN A 243 15.72 -2.36 7.26
N ILE A 244 16.49 -3.44 7.14
CA ILE A 244 15.99 -4.80 6.96
C ILE A 244 16.60 -5.62 8.09
N GLY A 245 15.79 -6.30 8.88
CA GLY A 245 16.33 -7.09 9.98
C GLY A 245 15.25 -7.80 10.81
N GLU A 246 15.71 -8.43 11.86
CA GLU A 246 14.84 -9.21 12.74
C GLU A 246 13.87 -8.31 13.52
N GLU A 247 14.34 -7.15 13.98
CA GLU A 247 13.51 -6.17 14.68
C GLU A 247 12.37 -5.66 13.78
N VAL A 248 12.67 -5.28 12.52
CA VAL A 248 11.64 -4.84 11.57
C VAL A 248 10.66 -5.97 11.32
N SER A 249 11.14 -7.20 11.12
CA SER A 249 10.28 -8.36 10.91
C SER A 249 9.38 -8.63 12.13
N ASN A 250 9.92 -8.48 13.35
CA ASN A 250 9.17 -8.63 14.58
C ASN A 250 8.01 -7.62 14.67
N ASN A 251 8.28 -6.34 14.36
CA ASN A 251 7.28 -5.27 14.39
C ASN A 251 6.17 -5.51 13.36
N TYR A 252 6.51 -5.96 12.15
CA TYR A 252 5.53 -6.23 11.11
C TYR A 252 4.62 -7.41 11.45
N VAL A 253 5.21 -8.49 11.98
CA VAL A 253 4.44 -9.66 12.44
C VAL A 253 3.55 -9.29 13.63
N GLN A 254 4.04 -8.45 14.56
CA GLN A 254 3.23 -7.90 15.65
C GLN A 254 1.99 -7.16 15.11
N ALA A 255 2.18 -6.25 14.16
CA ALA A 255 1.06 -5.50 13.56
C ALA A 255 0.03 -6.44 12.90
N ILE A 256 0.51 -7.46 12.18
CA ILE A 256 -0.37 -8.45 11.54
C ILE A 256 -1.15 -9.24 12.60
N CYS A 257 -0.47 -9.78 13.63
CA CYS A 257 -1.12 -10.52 14.69
C CYS A 257 -2.08 -9.66 15.50
N HIS A 258 -1.72 -8.41 15.80
CA HIS A 258 -2.62 -7.44 16.45
C HIS A 258 -3.90 -7.24 15.64
N PHE A 259 -3.78 -7.00 14.34
CA PHE A 259 -4.93 -6.82 13.45
C PHE A 259 -5.84 -8.05 13.43
N VAL A 260 -5.30 -9.24 13.15
CA VAL A 260 -6.15 -10.45 13.02
C VAL A 260 -6.79 -10.85 14.34
N GLN A 261 -6.10 -10.64 15.49
CA GLN A 261 -6.67 -10.86 16.81
C GLN A 261 -7.85 -9.92 17.06
N ARG A 262 -7.70 -8.64 16.77
CA ARG A 262 -8.77 -7.65 16.93
C ARG A 262 -9.93 -7.84 15.96
N MET A 263 -9.70 -8.46 14.80
CA MET A 263 -10.77 -8.94 13.91
C MET A 263 -11.56 -10.11 14.50
N GLY A 264 -11.03 -10.76 15.53
CA GLY A 264 -11.67 -11.92 16.20
C GLY A 264 -11.22 -13.26 15.63
N TYR A 265 -10.05 -13.33 15.00
CA TYR A 265 -9.49 -14.59 14.51
C TYR A 265 -9.38 -15.63 15.63
N LYS A 266 -9.87 -16.85 15.35
CA LYS A 266 -9.84 -18.00 16.25
C LYS A 266 -9.68 -19.28 15.44
N ASN A 267 -8.48 -19.82 15.43
CA ASN A 267 -8.20 -21.16 14.90
C ASN A 267 -6.98 -21.72 15.63
N ASP A 268 -7.22 -22.22 16.83
CA ASP A 268 -6.17 -22.72 17.72
C ASP A 268 -5.41 -23.89 17.09
N ASP A 269 -6.10 -24.77 16.37
CA ASP A 269 -5.48 -25.92 15.70
C ASP A 269 -4.47 -25.47 14.65
N PHE A 270 -4.83 -24.47 13.84
CA PHE A 270 -3.93 -23.92 12.84
C PHE A 270 -2.72 -23.22 13.49
N VAL A 271 -2.94 -22.40 14.52
CA VAL A 271 -1.86 -21.73 15.23
C VAL A 271 -0.89 -22.74 15.85
N ASN A 272 -1.41 -23.78 16.52
CA ASN A 272 -0.58 -24.85 17.09
C ASN A 272 0.21 -25.58 15.99
N GLN A 273 -0.41 -25.92 14.86
CA GLN A 273 0.26 -26.52 13.71
C GLN A 273 1.42 -25.63 13.21
N MET A 274 1.26 -24.32 13.19
CA MET A 274 2.32 -23.40 12.79
C MET A 274 3.45 -23.37 13.82
N LEU A 275 3.12 -23.36 15.12
CA LEU A 275 4.09 -23.33 16.21
C LEU A 275 4.95 -24.61 16.28
N ASP A 276 4.40 -25.74 15.87
CA ASP A 276 5.13 -27.04 15.79
C ASP A 276 6.17 -27.09 14.67
N ARG A 277 6.17 -26.13 13.75
CA ARG A 277 7.14 -26.08 12.66
C ARG A 277 8.52 -25.72 13.18
N ASN A 278 9.53 -26.54 12.89
CA ASN A 278 10.91 -26.27 13.28
C ASN A 278 11.53 -25.05 12.56
N ASP A 279 11.03 -24.72 11.36
CA ASP A 279 11.54 -23.65 10.50
C ASP A 279 10.76 -22.32 10.62
N LEU A 280 9.86 -22.22 11.62
CA LEU A 280 9.10 -21.00 11.88
C LEU A 280 10.04 -19.86 12.32
N PRO A 281 10.03 -18.69 11.65
CA PRO A 281 10.84 -17.54 12.05
C PRO A 281 10.50 -17.02 13.46
N ASN A 282 11.49 -16.46 14.16
CA ASN A 282 11.35 -15.97 15.54
C ASN A 282 10.21 -14.97 15.72
N ALA A 283 10.03 -14.04 14.80
CA ALA A 283 8.93 -13.07 14.86
C ALA A 283 7.56 -13.76 14.99
N TRP A 284 7.30 -14.80 14.19
CA TRP A 284 6.05 -15.57 14.29
C TRP A 284 5.97 -16.38 15.57
N ARG A 285 7.09 -16.96 16.04
CA ARG A 285 7.14 -17.68 17.34
C ARG A 285 6.81 -16.78 18.51
N THR A 286 7.12 -15.49 18.40
CA THR A 286 6.83 -14.50 19.44
C THR A 286 5.35 -14.16 19.51
N TRP A 287 4.70 -13.92 18.37
CA TRP A 287 3.37 -13.31 18.36
C TRP A 287 2.21 -14.28 18.11
N LEU A 288 2.42 -15.41 17.40
CA LEU A 288 1.34 -16.39 17.17
C LEU A 288 0.73 -16.96 18.45
N PRO A 289 1.49 -17.28 19.53
CA PRO A 289 0.89 -17.80 20.77
C PRO A 289 -0.14 -16.86 21.38
N MET A 290 -0.03 -15.54 21.17
CA MET A 290 -0.99 -14.57 21.70
C MET A 290 -2.35 -14.61 20.99
N LEU A 291 -2.44 -15.22 19.78
CA LEU A 291 -3.72 -15.42 19.09
C LEU A 291 -4.61 -16.48 19.76
N ILE A 292 -4.01 -17.42 20.49
CA ILE A 292 -4.72 -18.52 21.19
C ILE A 292 -4.71 -18.34 22.71
N SER A 293 -3.91 -17.40 23.23
CA SER A 293 -3.97 -16.97 24.62
C SER A 293 -5.07 -15.91 24.79
N ASN A 294 -5.46 -15.66 26.05
CA ASN A 294 -6.36 -14.53 26.34
C ASN A 294 -5.62 -13.19 26.45
N GLU A 295 -4.35 -13.15 26.12
CA GLU A 295 -3.54 -11.94 26.17
C GLU A 295 -3.65 -11.14 24.88
N PRO A 296 -3.89 -9.81 24.93
CA PRO A 296 -3.94 -9.00 23.73
C PRO A 296 -2.54 -8.82 23.13
N VAL A 297 -2.43 -8.97 21.81
CA VAL A 297 -1.22 -8.56 21.09
C VAL A 297 -1.08 -7.04 21.24
N PRO A 298 0.05 -6.52 21.77
CA PRO A 298 0.22 -5.09 21.98
C PRO A 298 0.10 -4.30 20.67
N THR A 299 -0.41 -3.07 20.78
CA THR A 299 -0.41 -2.15 19.64
C THR A 299 1.04 -1.85 19.23
N LEU A 300 1.32 -1.98 17.94
CA LEU A 300 2.54 -1.42 17.36
C LEU A 300 2.31 0.07 17.10
N PHE A 301 3.28 0.90 17.44
CA PHE A 301 3.25 2.32 17.07
C PHE A 301 4.16 2.57 15.85
N GLY A 302 3.62 3.28 14.87
CA GLY A 302 4.37 3.74 13.70
C GLY A 302 5.33 4.88 14.06
N LYS A 303 6.34 5.09 13.23
CA LYS A 303 7.26 6.22 13.37
C LYS A 303 6.58 7.50 12.89
N GLU A 304 6.62 8.56 13.68
CA GLU A 304 6.15 9.89 13.29
C GLU A 304 7.11 10.59 12.32
N GLU A 305 8.40 10.22 12.35
CA GLU A 305 9.44 10.86 11.59
C GLU A 305 9.89 10.03 10.39
N ILE A 306 9.99 10.68 9.25
CA ILE A 306 10.74 10.18 8.09
C ILE A 306 11.86 11.16 7.75
N ASN A 307 12.95 10.64 7.20
CA ASN A 307 14.14 11.43 6.93
C ASN A 307 14.04 12.19 5.58
N ILE A 308 13.15 13.20 5.55
CA ILE A 308 12.97 14.15 4.43
C ILE A 308 13.16 15.59 4.93
N PRO A 309 13.30 16.58 4.05
CA PRO A 309 13.65 17.97 4.43
C PRO A 309 12.75 18.59 5.49
N LYS A 310 11.42 18.29 5.45
CA LYS A 310 10.51 18.61 6.54
C LYS A 310 9.82 17.29 6.94
N LYS A 311 10.10 16.82 8.13
CA LYS A 311 9.71 15.47 8.59
C LYS A 311 8.21 15.28 8.71
N GLU A 312 7.49 16.33 9.13
CA GLU A 312 6.06 16.31 9.37
C GLU A 312 5.37 17.54 8.80
N ILE A 313 4.08 17.41 8.54
CA ILE A 313 3.20 18.51 8.20
C ILE A 313 1.90 18.38 9.00
N ARG A 314 1.33 19.50 9.45
CA ARG A 314 -0.02 19.53 10.00
C ARG A 314 -1.05 19.74 8.91
N LEU A 315 -2.25 19.20 9.12
CA LEU A 315 -3.38 19.35 8.22
C LEU A 315 -3.71 20.84 7.98
N GLU A 316 -3.64 21.66 9.02
CA GLU A 316 -3.86 23.10 8.90
C GLU A 316 -2.80 23.78 8.04
N ASP A 317 -1.51 23.47 8.23
CA ASP A 317 -0.42 24.02 7.40
C ASP A 317 -0.59 23.63 5.92
N LEU A 318 -1.06 22.41 5.69
CA LEU A 318 -1.38 21.94 4.34
C LEU A 318 -2.52 22.79 3.74
N ARG A 319 -3.61 22.96 4.47
CA ARG A 319 -4.76 23.77 4.02
C ARG A 319 -4.36 25.21 3.72
N ILE A 320 -3.54 25.82 4.57
CA ILE A 320 -3.02 27.18 4.34
C ILE A 320 -2.19 27.26 3.05
N ALA A 321 -1.34 26.27 2.79
CA ALA A 321 -0.52 26.23 1.58
C ALA A 321 -1.35 26.16 0.28
N PHE A 322 -2.55 25.57 0.35
CA PHE A 322 -3.45 25.37 -0.79
C PHE A 322 -4.69 26.29 -0.80
N SER A 323 -4.85 27.18 0.17
CA SER A 323 -5.96 28.15 0.23
C SER A 323 -5.70 29.43 -0.58
N LYS A 324 -4.53 29.53 -1.18
CA LYS A 324 -4.11 30.65 -2.03
C LYS A 324 -4.31 30.29 -3.49
#